data_d964896b44e535abb947d085975fc49d
#
_entry.id   d964896b44e535abb947d085975fc49d
#
_cell.length_a   1.000
_cell.length_b   1.000
_cell.length_c   1.000
_cell.angle_alpha   90.00
_cell.angle_beta   90.00
_cell.angle_gamma   90.00
#
_symmetry.space_group_name_H-M   'P 1'
#
loop_
_entity.id
_entity.type
_entity.pdbx_description
1 polymer ?
#
loop_
_entity_poly.entity_id
_entity_poly.type
_entity_poly.pdbx_seq_one_letter_code
_entity_poly.pdbx_strand_id
1 'polypeptide(L)'
;MKKVLFYILIVAILYSIAACRQDELVVPTEYEILPFDIDPDADPIGMYILNEGNMGSNKASIDFVDFKNAYYVRNMYAERNPTVIKELGDVGNDIQIYGNKIYAVINCSHKVEVMDAHSLIRIGQIDIPNCRYIKFAKGNAYVSAYVGPVAIDPDAQLGAVYRVDTASLMI
;
A
#
# COMPACT_ATOMS: atom_id res chain seq x y z
N MET A 1 8.17 -13.99 -50.60
CA MET A 1 8.89 -13.93 -49.32
C MET A 1 8.64 -12.65 -48.53
N LYS A 2 8.84 -11.44 -49.07
CA LYS A 2 8.64 -10.17 -48.31
C LYS A 2 7.23 -9.97 -47.76
N LYS A 3 6.16 -10.35 -48.48
CA LYS A 3 4.76 -10.23 -48.01
C LYS A 3 4.46 -11.20 -46.88
N VAL A 4 4.99 -12.43 -46.91
CA VAL A 4 4.80 -13.43 -45.83
C VAL A 4 5.49 -12.95 -44.55
N LEU A 5 6.69 -12.42 -44.64
CA LEU A 5 7.43 -11.87 -43.50
C LEU A 5 6.68 -10.69 -42.88
N PHE A 6 6.04 -9.85 -43.67
CA PHE A 6 5.23 -8.72 -43.21
C PHE A 6 3.99 -9.17 -42.44
N TYR A 7 3.28 -10.21 -42.90
CA TYR A 7 2.15 -10.77 -42.17
C TYR A 7 2.56 -11.46 -40.86
N ILE A 8 3.69 -12.17 -40.84
CA ILE A 8 4.23 -12.76 -39.61
C ILE A 8 4.58 -11.67 -38.61
N LEU A 9 5.14 -10.55 -39.03
CA LEU A 9 5.45 -9.42 -38.16
C LEU A 9 4.19 -8.78 -37.57
N ILE A 10 3.15 -8.60 -38.39
CA ILE A 10 1.84 -8.08 -37.90
C ILE A 10 1.22 -9.01 -36.88
N VAL A 11 1.22 -10.32 -37.10
CA VAL A 11 0.69 -11.32 -36.17
C VAL A 11 1.50 -11.31 -34.88
N ALA A 12 2.84 -11.21 -34.95
CA ALA A 12 3.68 -11.12 -33.75
C ALA A 12 3.41 -9.85 -32.93
N ILE A 13 3.19 -8.70 -33.60
CA ILE A 13 2.81 -7.43 -32.95
C ILE A 13 1.43 -7.54 -32.31
N LEU A 14 0.46 -8.15 -32.98
CA LEU A 14 -0.88 -8.38 -32.43
C LEU A 14 -0.85 -9.30 -31.20
N TYR A 15 0.00 -10.33 -31.20
CA TYR A 15 0.19 -11.20 -30.03
C TYR A 15 0.87 -10.46 -28.86
N SER A 16 1.81 -9.56 -29.14
CA SER A 16 2.46 -8.77 -28.08
C SER A 16 1.53 -7.73 -27.44
N ILE A 17 0.52 -7.25 -28.20
CA ILE A 17 -0.51 -6.33 -27.65
C ILE A 17 -1.57 -7.10 -26.86
N ALA A 18 -1.84 -8.36 -27.19
CA ALA A 18 -2.75 -9.23 -26.45
C ALA A 18 -2.15 -9.77 -25.13
N ALA A 19 -0.85 -9.61 -24.91
CA ALA A 19 -0.19 -9.79 -23.61
C ALA A 19 -0.48 -8.62 -22.65
N CYS A 20 -1.61 -7.92 -22.82
CA CYS A 20 -2.16 -7.03 -21.81
C CYS A 20 -2.34 -7.83 -20.52
N ARG A 21 -1.59 -7.43 -19.52
CA ARG A 21 -1.78 -7.68 -18.11
C ARG A 21 -3.25 -8.06 -17.85
N GLN A 22 -3.50 -9.33 -17.59
CA GLN A 22 -4.78 -9.71 -17.00
C GLN A 22 -4.82 -8.91 -15.71
N ASP A 23 -5.75 -7.95 -15.63
CA ASP A 23 -6.07 -7.31 -14.37
C ASP A 23 -6.27 -8.44 -13.37
N GLU A 24 -5.32 -8.62 -12.44
CA GLU A 24 -5.45 -9.63 -11.41
C GLU A 24 -6.79 -9.38 -10.74
N LEU A 25 -7.63 -10.40 -10.73
CA LEU A 25 -8.88 -10.38 -9.97
C LEU A 25 -8.53 -9.94 -8.56
N VAL A 26 -9.25 -8.94 -8.04
CA VAL A 26 -9.14 -8.58 -6.61
C VAL A 26 -9.26 -9.87 -5.84
N VAL A 27 -8.19 -10.27 -5.15
CA VAL A 27 -8.22 -11.47 -4.31
C VAL A 27 -9.28 -11.20 -3.24
N PRO A 28 -10.34 -12.02 -3.14
CA PRO A 28 -11.36 -11.83 -2.13
C PRO A 28 -10.72 -11.83 -0.75
N THR A 29 -11.28 -11.03 0.16
CA THR A 29 -10.86 -11.06 1.56
C THR A 29 -11.06 -12.44 2.12
N GLU A 30 -10.01 -13.04 2.65
CA GLU A 30 -10.06 -14.35 3.28
C GLU A 30 -10.22 -14.16 4.79
N TYR A 31 -11.09 -14.99 5.38
CA TYR A 31 -11.33 -15.03 6.83
C TYR A 31 -10.77 -16.32 7.40
N GLU A 32 -10.00 -16.20 8.44
CA GLU A 32 -9.43 -17.31 9.18
C GLU A 32 -9.87 -17.20 10.65
N ILE A 33 -10.46 -18.30 11.18
CA ILE A 33 -10.87 -18.35 12.59
C ILE A 33 -9.62 -18.52 13.44
N LEU A 34 -9.44 -17.65 14.41
CA LEU A 34 -8.31 -17.69 15.32
C LEU A 34 -8.53 -18.68 16.45
N PRO A 35 -7.47 -19.34 16.97
CA PRO A 35 -7.56 -20.34 18.02
C PRO A 35 -7.64 -19.73 19.43
N PHE A 36 -8.46 -18.70 19.62
CA PHE A 36 -8.74 -18.10 20.92
C PHE A 36 -10.25 -17.79 21.07
N ASP A 37 -10.71 -17.63 22.30
CA ASP A 37 -12.10 -17.37 22.58
C ASP A 37 -12.54 -15.99 22.12
N ILE A 38 -13.81 -15.88 21.70
CA ILE A 38 -14.45 -14.62 21.36
C ILE A 38 -14.53 -13.75 22.62
N ASP A 39 -14.02 -12.53 22.55
CA ASP A 39 -14.16 -11.52 23.59
C ASP A 39 -14.92 -10.29 23.04
N PRO A 40 -16.26 -10.23 23.23
CA PRO A 40 -17.07 -9.13 22.71
C PRO A 40 -16.74 -7.78 23.37
N ASP A 41 -16.07 -7.79 24.52
CA ASP A 41 -15.69 -6.60 25.29
C ASP A 41 -14.22 -6.21 25.09
N ALA A 42 -13.53 -6.86 24.15
CA ALA A 42 -12.10 -6.61 23.87
C ALA A 42 -11.81 -5.12 23.62
N ASP A 43 -10.81 -4.61 24.32
CA ASP A 43 -10.25 -3.26 24.13
C ASP A 43 -8.71 -3.34 24.15
N PRO A 44 -8.03 -3.13 23.02
CA PRO A 44 -8.54 -2.73 21.70
C PRO A 44 -9.37 -3.80 20.99
N ILE A 45 -10.25 -3.36 20.08
CA ILE A 45 -11.14 -4.25 19.33
C ILE A 45 -10.42 -5.10 18.28
N GLY A 46 -9.21 -4.73 17.91
CA GLY A 46 -8.41 -5.43 16.92
C GLY A 46 -7.09 -4.72 16.60
N MET A 47 -6.37 -5.27 15.63
CA MET A 47 -5.05 -4.81 15.22
C MET A 47 -4.91 -4.86 13.69
N TYR A 48 -4.42 -3.78 13.09
CA TYR A 48 -4.01 -3.77 11.69
C TYR A 48 -2.57 -4.27 11.54
N ILE A 49 -2.35 -5.07 10.50
CA ILE A 49 -1.04 -5.60 10.13
C ILE A 49 -0.72 -5.16 8.70
N LEU A 50 0.38 -4.43 8.54
CA LEU A 50 0.91 -4.10 7.22
C LEU A 50 1.88 -5.20 6.79
N ASN A 51 1.55 -5.88 5.69
CA ASN A 51 2.44 -6.82 5.04
C ASN A 51 3.31 -6.08 4.02
N GLU A 52 4.62 -6.29 4.13
CA GLU A 52 5.60 -5.62 3.27
C GLU A 52 5.40 -5.93 1.78
N GLY A 53 5.11 -7.20 1.47
CA GLY A 53 5.15 -7.71 0.11
C GLY A 53 6.59 -7.93 -0.39
N ASN A 54 6.73 -8.46 -1.59
CA ASN A 54 8.04 -8.59 -2.24
C ASN A 54 8.34 -7.36 -3.09
N MET A 55 9.55 -6.81 -2.98
CA MET A 55 10.00 -5.68 -3.79
C MET A 55 9.80 -5.97 -5.30
N GLY A 56 9.20 -5.04 -6.01
CA GLY A 56 8.88 -5.15 -7.43
C GLY A 56 7.61 -5.97 -7.75
N SER A 57 6.92 -6.53 -6.72
CA SER A 57 5.71 -7.32 -6.92
C SER A 57 4.42 -6.51 -6.83
N ASN A 58 4.47 -5.32 -6.22
CA ASN A 58 3.31 -4.49 -5.92
C ASN A 58 2.25 -5.21 -5.05
N LYS A 59 2.69 -5.94 -4.02
CA LYS A 59 1.88 -6.85 -3.19
C LYS A 59 1.87 -6.48 -1.70
N ALA A 60 2.16 -5.24 -1.33
CA ALA A 60 1.88 -4.77 0.02
C ALA A 60 0.37 -4.87 0.31
N SER A 61 0.00 -5.33 1.49
CA SER A 61 -1.40 -5.49 1.88
C SER A 61 -1.63 -5.10 3.34
N ILE A 62 -2.87 -4.81 3.69
CA ILE A 62 -3.28 -4.59 5.08
C ILE A 62 -4.25 -5.68 5.48
N ASP A 63 -3.89 -6.39 6.55
CA ASP A 63 -4.70 -7.40 7.20
C ASP A 63 -5.25 -6.85 8.54
N PHE A 64 -6.24 -7.51 9.11
CA PHE A 64 -6.83 -7.14 10.38
C PHE A 64 -7.05 -8.36 11.27
N VAL A 65 -6.63 -8.27 12.52
CA VAL A 65 -6.99 -9.22 13.57
C VAL A 65 -8.14 -8.64 14.36
N ASP A 66 -9.28 -9.30 14.33
CA ASP A 66 -10.48 -8.94 15.11
C ASP A 66 -10.47 -9.71 16.44
N PHE A 67 -10.18 -9.02 17.54
CA PHE A 67 -10.13 -9.61 18.86
C PHE A 67 -11.53 -9.91 19.42
N LYS A 68 -12.55 -9.15 18.99
CA LYS A 68 -13.93 -9.36 19.45
C LYS A 68 -14.56 -10.63 18.89
N ASN A 69 -14.25 -10.95 17.65
CA ASN A 69 -14.88 -12.05 16.91
C ASN A 69 -13.92 -13.21 16.63
N ALA A 70 -12.65 -13.10 17.06
CA ALA A 70 -11.60 -14.09 16.84
C ALA A 70 -11.37 -14.42 15.35
N TYR A 71 -11.33 -13.39 14.50
CA TYR A 71 -11.03 -13.54 13.08
C TYR A 71 -9.72 -12.88 12.69
N TYR A 72 -9.01 -13.51 11.75
CA TYR A 72 -7.96 -12.91 10.95
C TYR A 72 -8.49 -12.65 9.55
N VAL A 73 -8.46 -11.40 9.12
CA VAL A 73 -9.03 -10.94 7.85
C VAL A 73 -7.89 -10.48 6.96
N ARG A 74 -7.70 -11.14 5.81
CA ARG A 74 -6.61 -10.85 4.88
C ARG A 74 -7.02 -9.82 3.84
N ASN A 75 -6.05 -8.99 3.44
CA ASN A 75 -6.14 -8.08 2.29
C ASN A 75 -7.37 -7.15 2.30
N MET A 76 -7.71 -6.61 3.49
CA MET A 76 -8.88 -5.74 3.65
C MET A 76 -8.84 -4.49 2.78
N TYR A 77 -7.63 -3.94 2.49
CA TYR A 77 -7.52 -2.69 1.72
C TYR A 77 -8.15 -2.81 0.34
N ALA A 78 -7.85 -3.88 -0.39
CA ALA A 78 -8.36 -4.07 -1.75
C ALA A 78 -9.88 -4.24 -1.78
N GLU A 79 -10.45 -4.96 -0.81
CA GLU A 79 -11.90 -5.14 -0.69
C GLU A 79 -12.63 -3.83 -0.40
N ARG A 80 -12.09 -3.02 0.54
CA ARG A 80 -12.72 -1.77 0.96
C ARG A 80 -12.61 -0.65 -0.07
N ASN A 81 -11.68 -0.78 -1.02
CA ASN A 81 -11.39 0.24 -2.03
C ASN A 81 -11.48 -0.30 -3.47
N PRO A 82 -12.62 -0.89 -3.89
CA PRO A 82 -12.73 -1.58 -5.18
C PRO A 82 -12.61 -0.67 -6.39
N THR A 83 -12.77 0.64 -6.22
CA THR A 83 -12.67 1.65 -7.30
C THR A 83 -11.30 2.31 -7.38
N VAL A 84 -10.43 2.05 -6.42
CA VAL A 84 -9.04 2.53 -6.39
C VAL A 84 -8.14 1.46 -7.00
N ILE A 85 -6.91 1.80 -7.32
CA ILE A 85 -5.90 0.83 -7.77
C ILE A 85 -5.92 -0.36 -6.80
N LYS A 86 -6.14 -1.56 -7.34
CA LYS A 86 -6.47 -2.81 -6.62
C LYS A 86 -5.48 -3.23 -5.54
N GLU A 87 -4.29 -2.65 -5.52
CA GLU A 87 -3.22 -2.99 -4.59
C GLU A 87 -2.77 -1.76 -3.82
N LEU A 88 -2.39 -1.99 -2.55
CA LEU A 88 -1.88 -0.92 -1.69
C LEU A 88 -0.60 -0.30 -2.26
N GLY A 89 0.22 -1.09 -2.92
CA GLY A 89 1.47 -0.68 -3.55
C GLY A 89 2.61 -1.65 -3.31
N ASP A 90 3.84 -1.17 -3.51
CA ASP A 90 5.06 -1.97 -3.40
C ASP A 90 5.88 -1.57 -2.18
N VAL A 91 6.19 -2.54 -1.36
CA VAL A 91 6.96 -2.46 -0.10
C VAL A 91 6.31 -1.58 0.98
N GLY A 92 5.45 -2.18 1.80
CA GLY A 92 4.90 -1.58 3.01
C GLY A 92 5.93 -1.49 4.13
N ASN A 93 6.26 -0.29 4.60
CA ASN A 93 7.34 -0.07 5.58
C ASN A 93 6.86 0.26 6.99
N ASP A 94 5.81 1.06 7.12
CA ASP A 94 5.31 1.50 8.43
C ASP A 94 3.80 1.73 8.34
N ILE A 95 3.09 1.46 9.43
CA ILE A 95 1.67 1.75 9.58
C ILE A 95 1.42 2.36 10.95
N GLN A 96 0.71 3.49 10.97
CA GLN A 96 0.41 4.21 12.21
C GLN A 96 -1.01 4.75 12.19
N ILE A 97 -1.65 4.79 13.35
CA ILE A 97 -2.93 5.46 13.56
C ILE A 97 -2.68 6.82 14.22
N TYR A 98 -3.28 7.86 13.68
CA TYR A 98 -3.31 9.18 14.30
C TYR A 98 -4.69 9.83 14.14
N GLY A 99 -5.35 10.09 15.28
CA GLY A 99 -6.75 10.49 15.31
C GLY A 99 -7.65 9.38 14.73
N ASN A 100 -8.46 9.72 13.75
CA ASN A 100 -9.35 8.80 13.04
C ASN A 100 -8.78 8.30 11.70
N LYS A 101 -7.48 8.43 11.49
CA LYS A 101 -6.82 8.05 10.23
C LYS A 101 -5.73 7.03 10.44
N ILE A 102 -5.60 6.12 9.47
CA ILE A 102 -4.45 5.23 9.29
C ILE A 102 -3.56 5.81 8.21
N TYR A 103 -2.26 5.75 8.44
CA TYR A 103 -1.22 6.16 7.50
C TYR A 103 -0.33 4.95 7.24
N ALA A 104 -0.33 4.45 6.01
CA ALA A 104 0.53 3.36 5.56
C ALA A 104 1.63 3.91 4.64
N VAL A 105 2.88 3.73 5.05
CA VAL A 105 4.06 4.17 4.28
C VAL A 105 4.44 3.08 3.30
N ILE A 106 4.34 3.38 2.00
CA ILE A 106 4.60 2.45 0.91
C ILE A 106 5.83 2.91 0.13
N ASN A 107 6.96 2.31 0.46
CA ASN A 107 8.29 2.79 0.07
C ASN A 107 8.51 2.85 -1.44
N CYS A 108 8.43 1.71 -2.13
CA CYS A 108 8.72 1.64 -3.56
C CYS A 108 7.60 2.22 -4.44
N SER A 109 6.43 2.49 -3.87
CA SER A 109 5.37 3.27 -4.52
C SER A 109 5.46 4.76 -4.22
N HIS A 110 6.46 5.22 -3.45
CA HIS A 110 6.76 6.63 -3.18
C HIS A 110 5.59 7.40 -2.56
N LYS A 111 4.79 6.77 -1.70
CA LYS A 111 3.59 7.38 -1.12
C LYS A 111 3.36 6.98 0.32
N VAL A 112 2.61 7.82 1.02
CA VAL A 112 1.90 7.46 2.24
C VAL A 112 0.42 7.38 1.89
N GLU A 113 -0.17 6.20 2.00
CA GLU A 113 -1.61 6.00 1.80
C GLU A 113 -2.36 6.35 3.07
N VAL A 114 -3.45 7.12 2.95
CA VAL A 114 -4.23 7.60 4.10
C VAL A 114 -5.65 7.08 4.01
N MET A 115 -6.10 6.44 5.08
CA MET A 115 -7.39 5.76 5.18
C MET A 115 -8.13 6.16 6.47
N ASP A 116 -9.43 6.00 6.49
CA ASP A 116 -10.22 6.07 7.72
C ASP A 116 -9.90 4.88 8.64
N ALA A 117 -9.70 5.13 9.93
CA ALA A 117 -9.23 4.13 10.88
C ALA A 117 -10.26 3.03 11.20
N HIS A 118 -11.54 3.25 10.96
CA HIS A 118 -12.60 2.28 11.24
C HIS A 118 -13.00 1.47 10.02
N SER A 119 -13.09 2.14 8.86
CA SER A 119 -13.60 1.53 7.62
C SER A 119 -12.52 1.05 6.67
N LEU A 120 -11.28 1.52 6.84
CA LEU A 120 -10.16 1.34 5.90
C LEU A 120 -10.42 1.95 4.50
N ILE A 121 -11.47 2.78 4.37
CA ILE A 121 -11.76 3.48 3.13
C ILE A 121 -10.70 4.57 2.92
N ARG A 122 -10.17 4.60 1.70
CA ARG A 122 -9.17 5.57 1.28
C ARG A 122 -9.68 7.01 1.39
N ILE A 123 -8.91 7.85 2.07
CA ILE A 123 -9.12 9.31 2.15
C ILE A 123 -8.26 10.02 1.09
N GLY A 124 -7.01 9.60 0.93
CA GLY A 124 -6.06 10.21 0.00
C GLY A 124 -4.69 9.59 0.07
N GLN A 125 -3.74 10.21 -0.60
CA GLN A 125 -2.33 9.84 -0.51
C GLN A 125 -1.46 11.09 -0.43
N ILE A 126 -0.23 10.92 0.07
CA ILE A 126 0.80 11.94 0.12
C ILE A 126 2.00 11.39 -0.64
N ASP A 127 2.41 12.05 -1.73
CA ASP A 127 3.52 11.60 -2.55
C ASP A 127 4.84 12.05 -1.93
N ILE A 128 5.64 11.08 -1.46
CA ILE A 128 6.96 11.31 -0.85
C ILE A 128 7.94 10.28 -1.41
N PRO A 129 8.94 10.71 -2.19
CA PRO A 129 9.92 9.82 -2.77
C PRO A 129 10.64 8.98 -1.71
N ASN A 130 10.71 7.66 -1.91
CA ASN A 130 11.44 6.71 -1.06
C ASN A 130 11.14 6.86 0.44
N CYS A 131 9.86 7.13 0.80
CA CYS A 131 9.40 7.26 2.18
C CYS A 131 9.64 5.98 2.99
N ARG A 132 9.96 6.11 4.30
CA ARG A 132 10.37 4.96 5.14
C ARG A 132 9.55 4.80 6.40
N TYR A 133 9.47 5.81 7.24
CA TYR A 133 8.81 5.77 8.54
C TYR A 133 8.02 7.04 8.80
N ILE A 134 6.96 6.94 9.58
CA ILE A 134 6.09 8.06 9.95
C ILE A 134 5.94 8.17 11.46
N LYS A 135 5.97 9.39 11.98
CA LYS A 135 5.62 9.72 13.37
C LYS A 135 4.81 11.00 13.41
N PHE A 136 4.10 11.22 14.51
CA PHE A 136 3.17 12.34 14.64
C PHE A 136 3.47 13.21 15.83
N ALA A 137 3.30 14.51 15.65
CA ALA A 137 3.32 15.48 16.74
C ALA A 137 2.51 16.74 16.37
N LYS A 138 1.70 17.23 17.30
CA LYS A 138 0.99 18.52 17.23
C LYS A 138 0.25 18.73 15.90
N GLY A 139 -0.53 17.74 15.45
CA GLY A 139 -1.32 17.81 14.21
C GLY A 139 -0.50 17.64 12.93
N ASN A 140 0.78 17.32 13.03
CA ASN A 140 1.62 17.06 11.86
C ASN A 140 2.14 15.61 11.85
N ALA A 141 2.26 15.05 10.67
CA ALA A 141 3.03 13.85 10.40
C ALA A 141 4.46 14.23 9.97
N TYR A 142 5.44 13.46 10.43
CA TYR A 142 6.84 13.58 10.05
C TYR A 142 7.27 12.28 9.39
N VAL A 143 7.59 12.34 8.10
CA VAL A 143 7.91 11.18 7.27
C VAL A 143 9.37 11.23 6.89
N SER A 144 10.14 10.24 7.30
CA SER A 144 11.54 10.09 6.86
C SER A 144 11.58 9.49 5.45
N ALA A 145 12.52 9.94 4.63
CA ALA A 145 12.68 9.50 3.26
C ALA A 145 14.13 9.57 2.79
N TYR A 146 14.48 8.76 1.79
CA TYR A 146 15.68 8.98 0.99
C TYR A 146 15.33 9.91 -0.16
N VAL A 147 16.09 10.99 -0.31
CA VAL A 147 15.91 11.95 -1.41
C VAL A 147 16.97 11.69 -2.46
N GLY A 148 16.60 10.97 -3.51
CA GLY A 148 17.47 10.66 -4.63
C GLY A 148 17.76 9.17 -4.83
N PRO A 149 18.49 8.81 -5.90
CA PRO A 149 18.83 7.42 -6.17
C PRO A 149 19.73 6.86 -5.06
N VAL A 150 19.55 5.58 -4.74
CA VAL A 150 20.42 4.82 -3.83
C VAL A 150 21.72 4.49 -4.58
N ALA A 151 22.42 5.52 -5.05
CA ALA A 151 23.72 5.40 -5.66
C ALA A 151 24.78 6.02 -4.73
N ILE A 152 25.98 5.49 -4.76
CA ILE A 152 27.15 6.11 -4.13
C ILE A 152 27.52 7.32 -4.99
N ASP A 153 26.77 8.41 -4.80
CA ASP A 153 27.03 9.69 -5.42
C ASP A 153 27.38 10.67 -4.29
N PRO A 154 28.57 11.30 -4.31
CA PRO A 154 28.98 12.23 -3.27
C PRO A 154 28.04 13.47 -3.18
N ASP A 155 27.30 13.77 -4.25
CA ASP A 155 26.31 14.85 -4.29
C ASP A 155 24.89 14.37 -3.97
N ALA A 156 24.67 13.08 -3.71
CA ALA A 156 23.37 12.53 -3.38
C ALA A 156 22.90 13.00 -2.01
N GLN A 157 21.68 13.51 -1.95
CA GLN A 157 21.04 13.89 -0.71
C GLN A 157 20.62 12.62 0.05
N LEU A 158 21.28 12.32 1.18
CA LEU A 158 21.17 11.02 1.88
C LEU A 158 19.85 10.83 2.63
N GLY A 159 19.09 11.86 2.91
CA GLY A 159 17.81 11.73 3.60
C GLY A 159 17.11 13.07 3.82
N ALA A 160 15.81 12.99 4.05
CA ALA A 160 14.96 14.12 4.39
C ALA A 160 13.89 13.71 5.39
N VAL A 161 13.31 14.69 6.07
CA VAL A 161 12.08 14.54 6.84
C VAL A 161 11.05 15.51 6.29
N TYR A 162 9.96 14.96 5.77
CA TYR A 162 8.81 15.74 5.29
C TYR A 162 7.86 15.99 6.44
N ARG A 163 7.44 17.25 6.62
CA ARG A 163 6.36 17.61 7.54
C ARG A 163 5.07 17.76 6.76
N VAL A 164 4.07 17.01 7.14
CA VAL A 164 2.75 16.98 6.51
C VAL A 164 1.69 17.42 7.52
N ASP A 165 0.84 18.36 7.17
CA ASP A 165 -0.34 18.69 7.95
C ASP A 165 -1.37 17.55 7.88
N THR A 166 -1.81 17.01 9.03
CA THR A 166 -2.69 15.82 9.06
C THR A 166 -4.15 16.12 8.70
N ALA A 167 -4.56 17.38 8.66
CA ALA A 167 -5.91 17.77 8.27
C ALA A 167 -6.02 17.92 6.76
N SER A 168 -5.09 18.65 6.14
CA SER A 168 -5.09 18.91 4.69
C SER A 168 -4.33 17.88 3.86
N LEU A 169 -3.48 17.07 4.47
CA LEU A 169 -2.53 16.12 3.84
C LEU A 169 -1.50 16.81 2.94
N MET A 170 -1.22 18.09 3.16
CA MET A 170 -0.24 18.86 2.41
C MET A 170 1.12 18.89 3.11
N ILE A 171 2.19 18.84 2.30
CA ILE A 171 3.58 18.97 2.74
C ILE A 171 3.91 20.43 3.04
#